data_559cb40046d7483cb2b0481d8cd72ada
#
_entry.id   559cb40046d7483cb2b0481d8cd72ada
#
_cell.length_a   1.000
_cell.length_b   1.000
_cell.length_c   1.000
_cell.angle_alpha   90.00
_cell.angle_beta   90.00
_cell.angle_gamma   90.00
#
_symmetry.space_group_name_H-M   'P 1'
#
loop_
_entity.id
_entity.type
_entity.pdbx_description
1 polymer ?
#
loop_
_entity_poly.entity_id
_entity_poly.type
_entity_poly.pdbx_seq_one_letter_code
_entity_poly.pdbx_strand_id
1 'polypeptide(L)'
;MGRVVVLVFLVAANAFGQAAAGNEKFDQKQYADAANAYERIPAAQRDVAIYNRLGISYHLTNQLKAAENAYRAALRLQSDNGDVLNNLAALFYSQRKFSDAERQVRRAMDKNPENGLMRLNLRAARYARENTKNARDLANNLTDNPLLIERREGDLLQMQILMPAKDLEEASTHEKRGDSFFARKLYEDAIIEYKKAIALDRYNASTLNRLGLVYHQSQKLAEAERYYREAYKQNPYFLEVVNNIGTVEYARQRYESALDQYQKALKIRPESPTILLNMGACLFDMKRYDEALEATRHALEIDPRVLEKVAGFGTLIQTSRRSDPTVSFYYAKIYAAQGDKERAISYLNRALDEGFKEFDKIKSEPAFKALAAEEGFLKLMDRIAASSASNTQDK
;
A
#
# COMPACT_ATOMS: atom_id res chain seq x y z
N MET A 1 -52.71 5.85 15.52
CA MET A 1 -51.45 5.86 14.72
C MET A 1 -50.73 7.20 14.77
N GLY A 2 -51.37 8.38 14.65
CA GLY A 2 -50.63 9.66 14.60
C GLY A 2 -49.74 10.02 15.80
N ARG A 3 -50.13 9.71 17.05
CA ARG A 3 -49.34 10.02 18.26
C ARG A 3 -48.04 9.20 18.37
N VAL A 4 -48.02 7.96 17.90
CA VAL A 4 -46.81 7.10 17.92
C VAL A 4 -45.80 7.56 16.86
N VAL A 5 -46.28 7.97 15.69
CA VAL A 5 -45.43 8.50 14.61
C VAL A 5 -44.78 9.81 15.00
N VAL A 6 -45.52 10.74 15.63
CA VAL A 6 -44.99 12.01 16.12
C VAL A 6 -43.95 11.79 17.23
N LEU A 7 -44.18 10.85 18.14
CA LEU A 7 -43.22 10.53 19.21
C LEU A 7 -41.92 9.94 18.65
N VAL A 8 -42.01 9.08 17.65
CA VAL A 8 -40.81 8.49 16.98
C VAL A 8 -40.01 9.57 16.25
N PHE A 9 -40.65 10.52 15.58
CA PHE A 9 -39.99 11.62 14.91
C PHE A 9 -39.30 12.59 15.92
N LEU A 10 -39.95 12.87 17.05
CA LEU A 10 -39.35 13.74 18.09
C LEU A 10 -38.15 13.07 18.76
N VAL A 11 -38.21 11.76 19.01
CA VAL A 11 -37.09 11.00 19.58
C VAL A 11 -35.93 10.91 18.60
N ALA A 12 -36.16 10.70 17.32
CA ALA A 12 -35.13 10.67 16.28
C ALA A 12 -34.51 12.05 16.07
N ALA A 13 -35.30 13.13 16.05
CA ALA A 13 -34.80 14.50 15.92
C ALA A 13 -33.92 14.91 17.13
N ASN A 14 -34.30 14.48 18.33
CA ASN A 14 -33.49 14.72 19.55
C ASN A 14 -32.14 13.97 19.51
N ALA A 15 -32.18 12.71 19.09
CA ALA A 15 -30.92 11.92 18.94
C ALA A 15 -29.98 12.52 17.89
N PHE A 16 -30.52 13.02 16.78
CA PHE A 16 -29.73 13.71 15.75
C PHE A 16 -29.11 15.00 16.29
N GLY A 17 -29.87 15.81 17.04
CA GLY A 17 -29.36 17.00 17.70
C GLY A 17 -28.26 16.71 18.73
N GLN A 18 -28.42 15.64 19.52
CA GLN A 18 -27.39 15.20 20.47
C GLN A 18 -26.13 14.68 19.77
N ALA A 19 -26.27 13.97 18.65
CA ALA A 19 -25.14 13.50 17.84
C ALA A 19 -24.36 14.69 17.25
N ALA A 20 -25.05 15.69 16.71
CA ALA A 20 -24.43 16.91 16.19
C ALA A 20 -23.67 17.67 17.27
N ALA A 21 -24.29 17.88 18.45
CA ALA A 21 -23.67 18.52 19.60
C ALA A 21 -22.45 17.73 20.11
N GLY A 22 -22.57 16.39 20.16
CA GLY A 22 -21.45 15.54 20.53
C GLY A 22 -20.29 15.63 19.55
N ASN A 23 -20.55 15.66 18.24
CA ASN A 23 -19.54 15.80 17.20
C ASN A 23 -18.81 17.15 17.29
N GLU A 24 -19.54 18.23 17.49
CA GLU A 24 -18.95 19.57 17.69
C GLU A 24 -17.99 19.59 18.89
N LYS A 25 -18.43 19.08 20.05
CA LYS A 25 -17.58 18.98 21.24
C LYS A 25 -16.37 18.09 21.03
N PHE A 26 -16.53 16.97 20.34
CA PHE A 26 -15.46 16.04 20.00
C PHE A 26 -14.40 16.68 19.11
N ASP A 27 -14.80 17.44 18.09
CA ASP A 27 -13.89 18.14 17.18
C ASP A 27 -13.16 19.31 17.89
N GLN A 28 -13.83 19.95 18.85
CA GLN A 28 -13.23 20.95 19.76
C GLN A 28 -12.34 20.33 20.85
N LYS A 29 -12.13 19.01 20.85
CA LYS A 29 -11.37 18.25 21.87
C LYS A 29 -11.95 18.35 23.29
N GLN A 30 -13.23 18.72 23.44
CA GLN A 30 -13.97 18.74 24.69
C GLN A 30 -14.55 17.35 24.98
N TYR A 31 -13.67 16.38 25.25
CA TYR A 31 -14.04 14.95 25.26
C TYR A 31 -15.04 14.58 26.36
N ALA A 32 -14.97 15.20 27.54
CA ALA A 32 -15.92 14.95 28.60
C ALA A 32 -17.34 15.37 28.20
N ASP A 33 -17.47 16.56 27.57
CA ASP A 33 -18.75 17.09 27.10
C ASP A 33 -19.28 16.29 25.90
N ALA A 34 -18.38 15.87 25.01
CA ALA A 34 -18.72 14.98 23.90
C ALA A 34 -19.30 13.65 24.40
N ALA A 35 -18.65 13.01 25.38
CA ALA A 35 -19.15 11.78 26.00
C ALA A 35 -20.56 11.98 26.59
N ASN A 36 -20.76 13.05 27.36
CA ASN A 36 -22.07 13.39 27.95
C ASN A 36 -23.15 13.58 26.88
N ALA A 37 -22.83 14.22 25.74
CA ALA A 37 -23.77 14.40 24.63
C ALA A 37 -24.13 13.07 23.97
N TYR A 38 -23.15 12.21 23.69
CA TYR A 38 -23.36 10.90 23.11
C TYR A 38 -24.15 9.95 24.04
N GLU A 39 -23.96 10.04 25.37
CA GLU A 39 -24.68 9.26 26.36
C GLU A 39 -26.19 9.58 26.39
N ARG A 40 -26.58 10.81 26.06
CA ARG A 40 -28.00 11.21 25.97
C ARG A 40 -28.72 10.56 24.80
N ILE A 41 -27.99 10.04 23.81
CA ILE A 41 -28.57 9.29 22.70
C ILE A 41 -28.97 7.89 23.20
N PRO A 42 -30.21 7.42 23.02
CA PRO A 42 -30.59 6.07 23.39
C PRO A 42 -29.68 5.02 22.75
N ALA A 43 -29.28 4.01 23.49
CA ALA A 43 -28.30 3.00 23.03
C ALA A 43 -28.71 2.33 21.71
N ALA A 44 -30.01 2.12 21.48
CA ALA A 44 -30.54 1.56 20.23
C ALA A 44 -30.42 2.48 19.00
N GLN A 45 -30.09 3.76 19.20
CA GLN A 45 -29.93 4.77 18.15
C GLN A 45 -28.46 5.17 17.94
N ARG A 46 -27.54 4.61 18.71
CA ARG A 46 -26.10 4.82 18.53
C ARG A 46 -25.58 3.88 17.45
N ASP A 47 -25.04 4.45 16.40
CA ASP A 47 -24.33 3.73 15.35
C ASP A 47 -22.85 3.45 15.73
N VAL A 48 -22.12 2.84 14.80
CA VAL A 48 -20.70 2.52 14.97
C VAL A 48 -19.84 3.78 15.21
N ALA A 49 -20.14 4.86 14.48
CA ALA A 49 -19.38 6.11 14.58
C ALA A 49 -19.58 6.77 15.94
N ILE A 50 -20.83 6.84 16.42
CA ILE A 50 -21.15 7.39 17.76
C ILE A 50 -20.46 6.57 18.86
N TYR A 51 -20.55 5.21 18.80
CA TYR A 51 -19.86 4.38 19.78
C TYR A 51 -18.34 4.51 19.71
N ASN A 52 -17.76 4.67 18.51
CA ASN A 52 -16.32 4.90 18.36
C ASN A 52 -15.88 6.21 19.00
N ARG A 53 -16.58 7.32 18.69
CA ARG A 53 -16.28 8.65 19.27
C ARG A 53 -16.52 8.70 20.78
N LEU A 54 -17.57 8.03 21.26
CA LEU A 54 -17.80 7.85 22.69
C LEU A 54 -16.65 7.10 23.36
N GLY A 55 -16.18 6.01 22.74
CA GLY A 55 -15.00 5.26 23.20
C GLY A 55 -13.73 6.09 23.24
N ILE A 56 -13.46 6.90 22.20
CA ILE A 56 -12.34 7.85 22.16
C ILE A 56 -12.46 8.87 23.28
N SER A 57 -13.66 9.44 23.47
CA SER A 57 -13.92 10.45 24.50
C SER A 57 -13.65 9.91 25.90
N TYR A 58 -14.12 8.71 26.22
CA TYR A 58 -13.79 8.04 27.48
C TYR A 58 -12.31 7.69 27.62
N HIS A 59 -11.67 7.23 26.53
CA HIS A 59 -10.26 6.89 26.54
C HIS A 59 -9.42 8.11 26.89
N LEU A 60 -9.64 9.25 26.19
CA LEU A 60 -8.88 10.47 26.38
C LEU A 60 -9.20 11.19 27.71
N THR A 61 -10.30 10.84 28.37
CA THR A 61 -10.63 11.27 29.74
C THR A 61 -10.25 10.24 30.80
N ASN A 62 -9.42 9.25 30.44
CA ASN A 62 -8.91 8.17 31.31
C ASN A 62 -10.00 7.25 31.92
N GLN A 63 -11.16 7.19 31.31
CA GLN A 63 -12.25 6.27 31.69
C GLN A 63 -12.14 4.95 30.93
N LEU A 64 -11.03 4.21 31.14
CA LEU A 64 -10.60 3.11 30.30
C LEU A 64 -11.62 1.96 30.20
N LYS A 65 -12.36 1.66 31.30
CA LYS A 65 -13.40 0.61 31.31
C LYS A 65 -14.62 1.01 30.48
N ALA A 66 -15.04 2.28 30.56
CA ALA A 66 -16.14 2.82 29.75
C ALA A 66 -15.75 2.86 28.26
N ALA A 67 -14.52 3.25 27.97
CA ALA A 67 -13.96 3.22 26.61
C ALA A 67 -14.00 1.80 26.02
N GLU A 68 -13.56 0.79 26.77
CA GLU A 68 -13.61 -0.61 26.30
C GLU A 68 -15.05 -1.06 25.98
N ASN A 69 -16.01 -0.72 26.85
CA ASN A 69 -17.41 -1.05 26.64
C ASN A 69 -17.96 -0.39 25.38
N ALA A 70 -17.63 0.86 25.13
CA ALA A 70 -18.07 1.61 23.94
C ALA A 70 -17.46 1.01 22.67
N TYR A 71 -16.15 0.76 22.61
CA TYR A 71 -15.51 0.10 21.46
C TYR A 71 -16.08 -1.30 21.20
N ARG A 72 -16.32 -2.10 22.25
CA ARG A 72 -16.95 -3.40 22.11
C ARG A 72 -18.41 -3.30 21.63
N ALA A 73 -19.13 -2.24 22.01
CA ALA A 73 -20.47 -1.97 21.48
C ALA A 73 -20.44 -1.65 20.00
N ALA A 74 -19.50 -0.81 19.56
CA ALA A 74 -19.27 -0.54 18.14
C ALA A 74 -18.94 -1.83 17.36
N LEU A 75 -18.07 -2.68 17.89
CA LEU A 75 -17.68 -3.96 17.25
C LEU A 75 -18.80 -5.03 17.28
N ARG A 76 -19.82 -4.91 18.13
CA ARG A 76 -21.01 -5.75 18.02
C ARG A 76 -21.90 -5.35 16.83
N LEU A 77 -21.88 -4.09 16.45
CA LEU A 77 -22.62 -3.60 15.28
C LEU A 77 -21.84 -3.90 13.98
N GLN A 78 -20.50 -3.73 14.02
CA GLN A 78 -19.62 -4.01 12.89
C GLN A 78 -18.30 -4.61 13.39
N SER A 79 -18.23 -5.93 13.41
CA SER A 79 -17.16 -6.70 14.07
C SER A 79 -15.75 -6.52 13.46
N ASP A 80 -15.69 -6.00 12.25
CA ASP A 80 -14.46 -5.83 11.46
C ASP A 80 -14.19 -4.35 11.11
N ASN A 81 -14.79 -3.41 11.83
CA ASN A 81 -14.49 -1.99 11.63
C ASN A 81 -13.05 -1.68 12.02
N GLY A 82 -12.21 -1.32 11.02
CA GLY A 82 -10.77 -1.09 11.19
C GLY A 82 -10.44 0.02 12.16
N ASP A 83 -11.20 1.12 12.14
CA ASP A 83 -10.95 2.29 12.98
C ASP A 83 -11.24 1.96 14.45
N VAL A 84 -12.35 1.27 14.73
CA VAL A 84 -12.69 0.82 16.08
C VAL A 84 -11.67 -0.19 16.62
N LEU A 85 -11.22 -1.13 15.78
CA LEU A 85 -10.17 -2.09 16.13
C LEU A 85 -8.85 -1.40 16.47
N ASN A 86 -8.47 -0.36 15.70
CA ASN A 86 -7.30 0.46 15.98
C ASN A 86 -7.41 1.19 17.33
N ASN A 87 -8.56 1.76 17.64
CA ASN A 87 -8.78 2.48 18.88
C ASN A 87 -8.86 1.55 20.10
N LEU A 88 -9.44 0.36 19.92
CA LEU A 88 -9.38 -0.69 20.94
C LEU A 88 -7.93 -1.17 21.17
N ALA A 89 -7.11 -1.22 20.12
CA ALA A 89 -5.68 -1.51 20.26
C ALA A 89 -4.97 -0.42 21.08
N ALA A 90 -5.25 0.86 20.78
CA ALA A 90 -4.71 1.98 21.55
C ALA A 90 -5.11 1.92 23.02
N LEU A 91 -6.34 1.49 23.33
CA LEU A 91 -6.79 1.25 24.70
C LEU A 91 -5.99 0.14 25.38
N PHE A 92 -5.80 -1.01 24.73
CA PHE A 92 -4.96 -2.08 25.28
C PHE A 92 -3.51 -1.63 25.47
N TYR A 93 -3.00 -0.80 24.58
CA TYR A 93 -1.67 -0.22 24.70
C TYR A 93 -1.56 0.68 25.94
N SER A 94 -2.53 1.56 26.18
CA SER A 94 -2.63 2.37 27.39
C SER A 94 -2.69 1.52 28.67
N GLN A 95 -3.31 0.35 28.61
CA GLN A 95 -3.35 -0.64 29.71
C GLN A 95 -2.08 -1.50 29.83
N ARG A 96 -1.02 -1.24 29.04
CA ARG A 96 0.23 -2.01 28.93
C ARG A 96 0.02 -3.48 28.51
N LYS A 97 -1.10 -3.77 27.81
CA LYS A 97 -1.42 -5.07 27.22
C LYS A 97 -0.91 -5.11 25.77
N PHE A 98 0.39 -5.03 25.59
CA PHE A 98 1.03 -4.80 24.29
C PHE A 98 0.77 -5.91 23.27
N SER A 99 0.67 -7.18 23.71
CA SER A 99 0.32 -8.30 22.80
C SER A 99 -1.10 -8.20 22.26
N ASP A 100 -2.05 -7.77 23.12
CA ASP A 100 -3.43 -7.57 22.71
C ASP A 100 -3.54 -6.36 21.77
N ALA A 101 -2.78 -5.30 22.06
CA ALA A 101 -2.70 -4.13 21.20
C ALA A 101 -2.21 -4.52 19.79
N GLU A 102 -1.09 -5.23 19.66
CA GLU A 102 -0.58 -5.68 18.35
C GLU A 102 -1.62 -6.53 17.60
N ARG A 103 -2.28 -7.47 18.31
CA ARG A 103 -3.31 -8.30 17.69
C ARG A 103 -4.46 -7.49 17.10
N GLN A 104 -4.96 -6.47 17.82
CA GLN A 104 -6.04 -5.62 17.30
C GLN A 104 -5.59 -4.72 16.15
N VAL A 105 -4.38 -4.14 16.22
CA VAL A 105 -3.84 -3.36 15.09
C VAL A 105 -3.74 -4.23 13.83
N ARG A 106 -3.27 -5.47 13.95
CA ARG A 106 -3.22 -6.39 12.78
C ARG A 106 -4.59 -6.59 12.16
N ARG A 107 -5.61 -6.86 13.00
CA ARG A 107 -7.00 -6.98 12.53
C ARG A 107 -7.52 -5.69 11.88
N ALA A 108 -7.15 -4.53 12.41
CA ALA A 108 -7.48 -3.24 11.80
C ALA A 108 -6.83 -3.09 10.41
N MET A 109 -5.56 -3.49 10.28
CA MET A 109 -4.82 -3.43 9.03
C MET A 109 -5.30 -4.47 7.99
N ASP A 110 -5.92 -5.58 8.38
CA ASP A 110 -6.59 -6.49 7.45
C ASP A 110 -7.71 -5.78 6.67
N LYS A 111 -8.27 -4.70 7.23
CA LYS A 111 -9.33 -3.90 6.61
C LYS A 111 -8.81 -2.63 5.94
N ASN A 112 -7.83 -1.99 6.55
CA ASN A 112 -7.26 -0.73 6.09
C ASN A 112 -5.73 -0.85 5.95
N PRO A 113 -5.21 -1.69 5.04
CA PRO A 113 -3.79 -2.05 4.97
C PRO A 113 -2.88 -0.86 4.66
N GLU A 114 -3.39 0.16 3.99
CA GLU A 114 -2.64 1.34 3.58
C GLU A 114 -2.67 2.49 4.59
N ASN A 115 -3.42 2.36 5.69
CA ASN A 115 -3.52 3.43 6.68
C ASN A 115 -2.17 3.67 7.38
N GLY A 116 -1.62 4.87 7.16
CA GLY A 116 -0.30 5.26 7.67
C GLY A 116 -0.23 5.27 9.19
N LEU A 117 -1.30 5.75 9.86
CA LEU A 117 -1.38 5.80 11.33
C LEU A 117 -1.42 4.39 11.93
N MET A 118 -2.18 3.46 11.33
CA MET A 118 -2.21 2.07 11.79
C MET A 118 -0.84 1.38 11.62
N ARG A 119 -0.08 1.73 10.57
CA ARG A 119 1.31 1.24 10.42
C ARG A 119 2.23 1.72 11.55
N LEU A 120 2.09 2.99 11.97
CA LEU A 120 2.82 3.52 13.13
C LEU A 120 2.40 2.80 14.42
N ASN A 121 1.11 2.55 14.60
CA ASN A 121 0.58 1.82 15.73
C ASN A 121 1.08 0.37 15.78
N LEU A 122 1.20 -0.30 14.63
CA LEU A 122 1.79 -1.64 14.55
C LEU A 122 3.26 -1.62 15.00
N ARG A 123 4.04 -0.64 14.55
CA ARG A 123 5.43 -0.45 15.00
C ARG A 123 5.51 -0.22 16.49
N ALA A 124 4.68 0.68 17.05
CA ALA A 124 4.64 0.99 18.48
C ALA A 124 4.28 -0.25 19.31
N ALA A 125 3.20 -0.95 18.95
CA ALA A 125 2.74 -2.14 19.67
C ALA A 125 3.76 -3.27 19.63
N ARG A 126 4.41 -3.48 18.48
CA ARG A 126 5.44 -4.52 18.32
C ARG A 126 6.69 -4.21 19.10
N TYR A 127 7.19 -2.96 19.03
CA TYR A 127 8.31 -2.53 19.86
C TYR A 127 8.05 -2.80 21.33
N ALA A 128 6.89 -2.34 21.84
CA ALA A 128 6.54 -2.49 23.26
C ALA A 128 6.36 -3.95 23.68
N ARG A 129 5.80 -4.81 22.80
CA ARG A 129 5.68 -6.24 23.08
C ARG A 129 7.04 -6.93 23.18
N GLU A 130 7.94 -6.67 22.23
CA GLU A 130 9.25 -7.35 22.19
C GLU A 130 10.23 -6.79 23.24
N ASN A 131 10.03 -5.54 23.68
CA ASN A 131 10.83 -4.88 24.71
C ASN A 131 10.00 -4.61 25.98
N THR A 132 9.12 -5.53 26.39
CA THR A 132 8.07 -5.31 27.40
C THR A 132 8.56 -4.68 28.69
N LYS A 133 9.73 -5.10 29.22
CA LYS A 133 10.28 -4.54 30.45
C LYS A 133 10.62 -3.05 30.26
N ASN A 134 11.48 -2.74 29.30
CA ASN A 134 11.90 -1.36 29.03
C ASN A 134 10.72 -0.46 28.64
N ALA A 135 9.77 -0.98 27.83
CA ALA A 135 8.57 -0.26 27.46
C ALA A 135 7.66 0.06 28.66
N ARG A 136 7.53 -0.86 29.62
CA ARG A 136 6.77 -0.60 30.86
C ARG A 136 7.48 0.40 31.75
N ASP A 137 8.78 0.26 31.92
CA ASP A 137 9.57 1.20 32.71
C ASP A 137 9.48 2.61 32.14
N LEU A 138 9.61 2.76 30.82
CA LEU A 138 9.45 4.05 30.13
C LEU A 138 8.01 4.57 30.28
N ALA A 139 7.00 3.73 30.04
CA ALA A 139 5.59 4.11 30.17
C ALA A 139 5.20 4.57 31.57
N ASN A 140 5.79 3.96 32.62
CA ASN A 140 5.50 4.33 34.01
C ASN A 140 6.12 5.68 34.39
N ASN A 141 7.17 6.12 33.69
CA ASN A 141 7.83 7.40 33.89
C ASN A 141 7.19 8.56 33.06
N LEU A 142 6.25 8.24 32.18
CA LEU A 142 5.53 9.22 31.35
C LEU A 142 4.32 9.80 32.12
N THR A 143 4.58 10.70 33.05
CA THR A 143 3.51 11.36 33.84
C THR A 143 2.64 12.28 32.99
N ASP A 144 3.21 12.91 31.97
CA ASP A 144 2.51 13.85 31.08
C ASP A 144 1.68 13.15 29.99
N ASN A 145 1.92 11.86 29.75
CA ASN A 145 1.20 11.05 28.78
C ASN A 145 0.89 9.64 29.29
N PRO A 146 0.13 9.51 30.38
CA PRO A 146 -0.14 8.22 31.02
C PRO A 146 -0.93 7.25 30.12
N LEU A 147 -1.67 7.78 29.14
CA LEU A 147 -2.45 7.00 28.17
C LEU A 147 -1.61 6.49 26.99
N LEU A 148 -0.38 6.98 26.83
CA LEU A 148 0.54 6.59 25.75
C LEU A 148 -0.04 6.90 24.36
N ILE A 149 -0.89 7.91 24.26
CA ILE A 149 -1.46 8.40 22.99
C ILE A 149 -0.64 9.59 22.52
N GLU A 150 -0.05 9.46 21.34
CA GLU A 150 0.72 10.53 20.69
C GLU A 150 -0.21 11.67 20.23
N ARG A 151 -1.27 11.29 19.52
CA ARG A 151 -2.28 12.22 19.00
C ARG A 151 -3.56 11.51 18.59
N ARG A 152 -4.62 12.30 18.39
CA ARG A 152 -5.84 11.90 17.67
C ARG A 152 -5.82 12.53 16.27
N GLU A 153 -6.14 11.75 15.25
CA GLU A 153 -6.31 12.21 13.88
C GLU A 153 -7.65 11.70 13.36
N GLY A 154 -8.61 12.61 13.15
CA GLY A 154 -10.00 12.22 12.90
C GLY A 154 -10.57 11.33 14.00
N ASP A 155 -11.04 10.18 13.64
CA ASP A 155 -11.61 9.17 14.54
C ASP A 155 -10.60 8.05 14.92
N LEU A 156 -9.29 8.31 14.75
CA LEU A 156 -8.21 7.39 15.06
C LEU A 156 -7.27 7.92 16.15
N LEU A 157 -6.82 7.01 17.01
CA LEU A 157 -5.80 7.27 18.03
C LEU A 157 -4.44 6.71 17.57
N GLN A 158 -3.40 7.55 17.61
CA GLN A 158 -2.02 7.15 17.39
C GLN A 158 -1.34 6.83 18.72
N MET A 159 -0.74 5.65 18.82
CA MET A 159 0.07 5.24 19.97
C MET A 159 1.44 5.91 19.94
N GLN A 160 1.93 6.29 21.12
CA GLN A 160 3.30 6.73 21.30
C GLN A 160 4.27 5.56 21.16
N ILE A 161 5.38 5.74 20.46
CA ILE A 161 6.44 4.73 20.39
C ILE A 161 7.26 4.80 21.67
N LEU A 162 7.23 3.71 22.45
CA LEU A 162 7.96 3.58 23.73
C LEU A 162 9.42 3.20 23.51
N MET A 163 10.14 4.04 22.78
CA MET A 163 11.56 3.98 22.52
C MET A 163 12.21 5.25 23.08
N PRO A 164 13.46 5.22 23.58
CA PRO A 164 14.13 6.42 24.04
C PRO A 164 14.13 7.51 22.95
N ALA A 165 13.75 8.72 23.33
CA ALA A 165 13.63 9.83 22.35
C ALA A 165 14.94 10.08 21.59
N LYS A 166 16.08 9.94 22.26
CA LYS A 166 17.39 10.03 21.65
C LYS A 166 17.58 9.02 20.53
N ASP A 167 17.21 7.76 20.76
CA ASP A 167 17.37 6.68 19.77
C ASP A 167 16.46 6.92 18.55
N LEU A 168 15.23 7.43 18.78
CA LEU A 168 14.31 7.82 17.70
C LEU A 168 14.88 8.95 16.84
N GLU A 169 15.44 9.98 17.46
CA GLU A 169 16.03 11.15 16.79
C GLU A 169 17.27 10.74 16.00
N GLU A 170 18.18 9.96 16.62
CA GLU A 170 19.37 9.45 15.96
C GLU A 170 19.01 8.53 14.78
N ALA A 171 18.05 7.61 14.95
CA ALA A 171 17.57 6.76 13.86
C ALA A 171 17.02 7.59 12.69
N SER A 172 16.17 8.58 12.97
CA SER A 172 15.64 9.49 11.95
C SER A 172 16.74 10.28 11.23
N THR A 173 17.76 10.71 11.95
CA THR A 173 18.91 11.42 11.38
C THR A 173 19.68 10.51 10.41
N HIS A 174 19.95 9.27 10.80
CA HIS A 174 20.59 8.29 9.95
C HIS A 174 19.76 7.92 8.73
N GLU A 175 18.42 7.81 8.87
CA GLU A 175 17.52 7.60 7.73
C GLU A 175 17.64 8.73 6.70
N LYS A 176 17.56 9.99 7.14
CA LYS A 176 17.67 11.17 6.25
C LYS A 176 19.02 11.22 5.53
N ARG A 177 20.11 10.88 6.22
CA ARG A 177 21.45 10.77 5.59
C ARG A 177 21.48 9.66 4.57
N GLY A 178 20.93 8.49 4.90
CA GLY A 178 20.80 7.37 3.97
C GLY A 178 20.03 7.75 2.72
N ASP A 179 18.89 8.46 2.87
CA ASP A 179 18.08 8.98 1.77
C ASP A 179 18.88 9.93 0.86
N SER A 180 19.66 10.83 1.47
CA SER A 180 20.54 11.77 0.74
C SER A 180 21.63 11.05 -0.05
N PHE A 181 22.29 10.07 0.54
CA PHE A 181 23.31 9.26 -0.15
C PHE A 181 22.69 8.41 -1.27
N PHE A 182 21.53 7.79 -1.03
CA PHE A 182 20.83 7.01 -2.04
C PHE A 182 20.43 7.87 -3.26
N ALA A 183 19.87 9.06 -3.04
CA ALA A 183 19.52 10.00 -4.11
C ALA A 183 20.72 10.38 -4.99
N ARG A 184 21.92 10.42 -4.39
CA ARG A 184 23.18 10.68 -5.08
C ARG A 184 23.84 9.40 -5.63
N LYS A 185 23.19 8.24 -5.54
CA LYS A 185 23.69 6.91 -5.93
C LYS A 185 24.98 6.47 -5.20
N LEU A 186 25.24 7.06 -4.02
CA LEU A 186 26.34 6.67 -3.13
C LEU A 186 25.87 5.49 -2.26
N TYR A 187 25.79 4.31 -2.87
CA TYR A 187 25.10 3.15 -2.29
C TYR A 187 25.77 2.62 -1.03
N GLU A 188 27.09 2.59 -0.97
CA GLU A 188 27.83 2.09 0.21
C GLU A 188 27.61 3.01 1.42
N ASP A 189 27.62 4.33 1.24
CA ASP A 189 27.35 5.29 2.30
C ASP A 189 25.90 5.20 2.76
N ALA A 190 24.94 5.04 1.83
CA ALA A 190 23.54 4.82 2.15
C ALA A 190 23.33 3.55 2.98
N ILE A 191 24.01 2.44 2.63
CA ILE A 191 23.98 1.18 3.39
C ILE A 191 24.46 1.38 4.82
N ILE A 192 25.57 2.11 5.01
CA ILE A 192 26.13 2.39 6.34
C ILE A 192 25.11 3.15 7.19
N GLU A 193 24.53 4.21 6.65
CA GLU A 193 23.60 5.04 7.40
C GLU A 193 22.29 4.31 7.71
N TYR A 194 21.69 3.59 6.76
CA TYR A 194 20.49 2.80 7.05
C TYR A 194 20.74 1.67 8.06
N LYS A 195 21.93 1.04 8.05
CA LYS A 195 22.30 0.05 9.07
C LYS A 195 22.37 0.65 10.47
N LYS A 196 22.91 1.88 10.60
CA LYS A 196 22.91 2.60 11.89
C LYS A 196 21.48 2.89 12.35
N ALA A 197 20.60 3.35 11.44
CA ALA A 197 19.21 3.57 11.76
C ALA A 197 18.51 2.29 12.24
N ILE A 198 18.74 1.16 11.54
CA ILE A 198 18.16 -0.15 11.89
C ILE A 198 18.71 -0.70 13.21
N ALA A 199 19.96 -0.42 13.54
CA ALA A 199 20.56 -0.82 14.83
C ALA A 199 19.85 -0.14 16.01
N LEU A 200 19.36 1.09 15.82
CA LEU A 200 18.56 1.81 16.80
C LEU A 200 17.09 1.37 16.74
N ASP A 201 16.51 1.25 15.55
CA ASP A 201 15.10 0.87 15.35
C ASP A 201 14.90 -0.23 14.30
N ARG A 202 15.06 -1.46 14.70
CA ARG A 202 14.83 -2.65 13.84
C ARG A 202 13.38 -2.92 13.47
N TYR A 203 12.42 -2.19 14.06
CA TYR A 203 10.99 -2.36 13.81
C TYR A 203 10.46 -1.45 12.70
N ASN A 204 11.30 -0.55 12.21
CA ASN A 204 10.93 0.35 11.13
C ASN A 204 10.99 -0.37 9.77
N ALA A 205 9.83 -0.87 9.33
CA ALA A 205 9.71 -1.55 8.04
C ALA A 205 10.13 -0.66 6.84
N SER A 206 9.94 0.67 6.96
CA SER A 206 10.33 1.60 5.89
C SER A 206 11.84 1.64 5.71
N THR A 207 12.60 1.77 6.80
CA THR A 207 14.06 1.79 6.74
C THR A 207 14.64 0.46 6.24
N LEU A 208 14.05 -0.66 6.69
CA LEU A 208 14.40 -1.99 6.18
C LEU A 208 14.15 -2.12 4.68
N ASN A 209 13.01 -1.61 4.17
CA ASN A 209 12.71 -1.58 2.75
C ASN A 209 13.69 -0.71 1.96
N ARG A 210 14.03 0.48 2.47
CA ARG A 210 15.01 1.37 1.84
C ARG A 210 16.39 0.72 1.74
N LEU A 211 16.84 0.05 2.80
CA LEU A 211 18.09 -0.70 2.75
C LEU A 211 18.03 -1.84 1.72
N GLY A 212 16.92 -2.57 1.66
CA GLY A 212 16.67 -3.58 0.63
C GLY A 212 16.75 -2.99 -0.78
N LEU A 213 16.18 -1.79 -0.99
CA LEU A 213 16.22 -1.10 -2.27
C LEU A 213 17.64 -0.71 -2.69
N VAL A 214 18.46 -0.20 -1.75
CA VAL A 214 19.86 0.11 -2.02
C VAL A 214 20.63 -1.13 -2.45
N TYR A 215 20.46 -2.26 -1.76
CA TYR A 215 21.08 -3.52 -2.13
C TYR A 215 20.59 -4.02 -3.50
N HIS A 216 19.30 -3.85 -3.81
CA HIS A 216 18.75 -4.23 -5.11
C HIS A 216 19.38 -3.40 -6.24
N GLN A 217 19.48 -2.08 -6.07
CA GLN A 217 20.10 -1.19 -7.04
C GLN A 217 21.61 -1.47 -7.21
N SER A 218 22.26 -1.96 -6.15
CA SER A 218 23.66 -2.41 -6.19
C SER A 218 23.84 -3.84 -6.72
N GLN A 219 22.77 -4.47 -7.26
CA GLN A 219 22.77 -5.86 -7.76
C GLN A 219 23.07 -6.93 -6.69
N LYS A 220 23.04 -6.58 -5.41
CA LYS A 220 23.22 -7.49 -4.26
C LYS A 220 21.86 -8.12 -3.88
N LEU A 221 21.33 -8.98 -4.78
CA LEU A 221 19.94 -9.49 -4.68
C LEU A 221 19.67 -10.37 -3.45
N ALA A 222 20.72 -11.04 -2.91
CA ALA A 222 20.55 -11.86 -1.70
C ALA A 222 20.30 -11.00 -0.46
N GLU A 223 21.07 -9.93 -0.32
CA GLU A 223 20.92 -8.96 0.76
C GLU A 223 19.60 -8.20 0.62
N ALA A 224 19.23 -7.79 -0.61
CA ALA A 224 17.96 -7.14 -0.89
C ALA A 224 16.79 -8.00 -0.40
N GLU A 225 16.75 -9.29 -0.81
CA GLU A 225 15.71 -10.22 -0.37
C GLU A 225 15.64 -10.32 1.15
N ARG A 226 16.79 -10.47 1.82
CA ARG A 226 16.84 -10.58 3.28
C ARG A 226 16.19 -9.38 3.96
N TYR A 227 16.53 -8.15 3.53
CA TYR A 227 15.99 -6.93 4.14
C TYR A 227 14.52 -6.70 3.77
N TYR A 228 14.08 -7.03 2.57
CA TYR A 228 12.66 -6.98 2.22
C TYR A 228 11.84 -7.98 3.04
N ARG A 229 12.32 -9.21 3.24
CA ARG A 229 11.65 -10.20 4.08
C ARG A 229 11.60 -9.76 5.55
N GLU A 230 12.66 -9.11 6.06
CA GLU A 230 12.63 -8.55 7.40
C GLU A 230 11.63 -7.38 7.49
N ALA A 231 11.58 -6.49 6.48
CA ALA A 231 10.56 -5.44 6.39
C ALA A 231 9.13 -6.02 6.35
N TYR A 232 8.90 -7.07 5.56
CA TYR A 232 7.63 -7.78 5.49
C TYR A 232 7.24 -8.39 6.84
N LYS A 233 8.19 -8.97 7.56
CA LYS A 233 7.97 -9.49 8.92
C LYS A 233 7.53 -8.38 9.88
N GLN A 234 8.10 -7.17 9.74
CA GLN A 234 7.69 -6.03 10.55
C GLN A 234 6.31 -5.49 10.13
N ASN A 235 6.02 -5.42 8.85
CA ASN A 235 4.73 -4.98 8.33
C ASN A 235 4.33 -5.78 7.08
N PRO A 236 3.49 -6.83 7.22
CA PRO A 236 3.05 -7.64 6.08
C PRO A 236 2.09 -6.93 5.12
N TYR A 237 1.57 -5.76 5.51
CA TYR A 237 0.66 -4.94 4.70
C TYR A 237 1.40 -3.82 3.94
N PHE A 238 2.74 -3.82 3.98
CA PHE A 238 3.54 -2.81 3.30
C PHE A 238 3.64 -3.14 1.81
N LEU A 239 2.77 -2.51 1.01
CA LEU A 239 2.61 -2.77 -0.41
C LEU A 239 3.93 -2.79 -1.19
N GLU A 240 4.76 -1.75 -0.97
CA GLU A 240 6.03 -1.59 -1.65
C GLU A 240 6.99 -2.75 -1.32
N VAL A 241 6.97 -3.25 -0.09
CA VAL A 241 7.79 -4.38 0.33
C VAL A 241 7.36 -5.66 -0.37
N VAL A 242 6.05 -5.93 -0.46
CA VAL A 242 5.53 -7.12 -1.14
C VAL A 242 5.88 -7.07 -2.63
N ASN A 243 5.69 -5.91 -3.28
CA ASN A 243 6.12 -5.68 -4.65
C ASN A 243 7.63 -5.93 -4.81
N ASN A 244 8.46 -5.38 -3.94
CA ASN A 244 9.91 -5.46 -4.04
C ASN A 244 10.44 -6.88 -3.81
N ILE A 245 9.78 -7.69 -2.98
CA ILE A 245 10.07 -9.14 -2.92
C ILE A 245 9.79 -9.78 -4.28
N GLY A 246 8.65 -9.49 -4.90
CA GLY A 246 8.31 -9.95 -6.24
C GLY A 246 9.37 -9.58 -7.28
N THR A 247 9.89 -8.34 -7.23
CA THR A 247 10.92 -7.89 -8.17
C THR A 247 12.27 -8.60 -7.97
N VAL A 248 12.62 -8.98 -6.74
CA VAL A 248 13.81 -9.80 -6.49
C VAL A 248 13.61 -11.24 -6.99
N GLU A 249 12.44 -11.84 -6.75
CA GLU A 249 12.12 -13.17 -7.27
C GLU A 249 12.16 -13.17 -8.80
N TYR A 250 11.59 -12.15 -9.46
CA TYR A 250 11.68 -11.95 -10.90
C TYR A 250 13.14 -11.79 -11.37
N ALA A 251 13.94 -10.98 -10.67
CA ALA A 251 15.34 -10.77 -10.99
C ALA A 251 16.16 -12.08 -10.94
N ARG A 252 15.73 -13.02 -10.09
CA ARG A 252 16.31 -14.37 -9.99
C ARG A 252 15.65 -15.39 -10.92
N GLN A 253 14.78 -14.95 -11.84
CA GLN A 253 14.04 -15.80 -12.78
C GLN A 253 13.10 -16.82 -12.10
N ARG A 254 12.68 -16.53 -10.85
CA ARG A 254 11.68 -17.31 -10.12
C ARG A 254 10.30 -16.73 -10.38
N TYR A 255 9.87 -16.83 -11.63
CA TYR A 255 8.70 -16.10 -12.14
C TYR A 255 7.39 -16.44 -11.42
N GLU A 256 7.14 -17.71 -11.11
CA GLU A 256 5.93 -18.12 -10.35
C GLU A 256 5.93 -17.50 -8.94
N SER A 257 7.08 -17.49 -8.27
CA SER A 257 7.20 -16.83 -6.95
C SER A 257 6.97 -15.33 -7.05
N ALA A 258 7.49 -14.68 -8.09
CA ALA A 258 7.26 -13.27 -8.35
C ALA A 258 5.77 -12.97 -8.57
N LEU A 259 5.11 -13.77 -9.40
CA LEU A 259 3.68 -13.66 -9.70
C LEU A 259 2.83 -13.77 -8.43
N ASP A 260 3.13 -14.74 -7.55
CA ASP A 260 2.47 -14.89 -6.25
C ASP A 260 2.62 -13.62 -5.37
N GLN A 261 3.80 -13.00 -5.34
CA GLN A 261 4.01 -11.77 -4.59
C GLN A 261 3.22 -10.58 -5.21
N TYR A 262 3.21 -10.43 -6.53
CA TYR A 262 2.42 -9.39 -7.19
C TYR A 262 0.92 -9.58 -6.95
N GLN A 263 0.41 -10.80 -6.98
CA GLN A 263 -0.97 -11.10 -6.64
C GLN A 263 -1.31 -10.76 -5.18
N LYS A 264 -0.40 -11.04 -4.23
CA LYS A 264 -0.54 -10.61 -2.84
C LYS A 264 -0.56 -9.09 -2.71
N ALA A 265 0.29 -8.39 -3.44
CA ALA A 265 0.32 -6.93 -3.46
C ALA A 265 -0.99 -6.35 -4.04
N LEU A 266 -1.55 -6.95 -5.09
CA LEU A 266 -2.85 -6.55 -5.66
C LEU A 266 -4.04 -6.84 -4.73
N LYS A 267 -3.92 -7.79 -3.78
CA LYS A 267 -4.93 -7.94 -2.72
C LYS A 267 -4.94 -6.77 -1.74
N ILE A 268 -3.79 -6.09 -1.56
CA ILE A 268 -3.68 -4.89 -0.73
C ILE A 268 -4.23 -3.68 -1.51
N ARG A 269 -3.79 -3.49 -2.75
CA ARG A 269 -4.24 -2.42 -3.65
C ARG A 269 -4.54 -2.99 -5.05
N PRO A 270 -5.82 -3.30 -5.35
CA PRO A 270 -6.20 -3.90 -6.63
C PRO A 270 -5.88 -3.03 -7.85
N GLU A 271 -6.00 -1.71 -7.70
CA GLU A 271 -5.79 -0.73 -8.77
C GLU A 271 -4.39 -0.09 -8.70
N SER A 272 -3.34 -0.93 -8.59
CA SER A 272 -1.96 -0.43 -8.63
C SER A 272 -1.35 -0.63 -10.02
N PRO A 273 -1.21 0.44 -10.83
CA PRO A 273 -0.68 0.30 -12.18
C PRO A 273 0.76 -0.21 -12.19
N THR A 274 1.58 0.17 -11.21
CA THR A 274 2.96 -0.31 -11.08
C THR A 274 3.03 -1.82 -10.87
N ILE A 275 2.17 -2.37 -10.01
CA ILE A 275 2.18 -3.82 -9.70
C ILE A 275 1.62 -4.62 -10.88
N LEU A 276 0.55 -4.11 -11.51
CA LEU A 276 -0.01 -4.70 -12.72
C LEU A 276 1.03 -4.73 -13.85
N LEU A 277 1.83 -3.66 -14.00
CA LEU A 277 2.91 -3.62 -14.98
C LEU A 277 4.02 -4.63 -14.66
N ASN A 278 4.43 -4.74 -13.39
CA ASN A 278 5.42 -5.72 -12.96
C ASN A 278 4.92 -7.16 -13.19
N MET A 279 3.64 -7.42 -12.91
CA MET A 279 2.99 -8.70 -13.17
C MET A 279 2.96 -8.99 -14.68
N GLY A 280 2.60 -7.98 -15.50
CA GLY A 280 2.62 -8.10 -16.96
C GLY A 280 4.01 -8.45 -17.51
N ALA A 281 5.07 -7.76 -17.04
CA ALA A 281 6.45 -8.07 -17.42
C ALA A 281 6.85 -9.51 -17.05
N CYS A 282 6.45 -9.96 -15.86
CA CYS A 282 6.69 -11.33 -15.43
C CYS A 282 5.98 -12.34 -16.33
N LEU A 283 4.71 -12.11 -16.65
CA LEU A 283 3.91 -12.96 -17.52
C LEU A 283 4.45 -12.99 -18.97
N PHE A 284 4.97 -11.87 -19.49
CA PHE A 284 5.65 -11.83 -20.79
C PHE A 284 6.88 -12.75 -20.80
N ASP A 285 7.72 -12.70 -19.77
CA ASP A 285 8.90 -13.57 -19.68
C ASP A 285 8.55 -15.04 -19.49
N MET A 286 7.37 -15.35 -18.93
CA MET A 286 6.78 -16.68 -18.86
C MET A 286 6.11 -17.11 -20.18
N LYS A 287 6.03 -16.24 -21.19
CA LYS A 287 5.30 -16.44 -22.45
C LYS A 287 3.78 -16.62 -22.28
N ARG A 288 3.22 -16.16 -21.17
CA ARG A 288 1.78 -16.11 -20.90
C ARG A 288 1.22 -14.79 -21.48
N TYR A 289 1.27 -14.66 -22.79
CA TYR A 289 1.08 -13.40 -23.51
C TYR A 289 -0.30 -12.77 -23.30
N ASP A 290 -1.37 -13.57 -23.33
CA ASP A 290 -2.73 -13.03 -23.17
C ASP A 290 -2.97 -12.45 -21.77
N GLU A 291 -2.48 -13.13 -20.74
CA GLU A 291 -2.55 -12.63 -19.37
C GLU A 291 -1.65 -11.41 -19.15
N ALA A 292 -0.47 -11.40 -19.78
CA ALA A 292 0.42 -10.24 -19.75
C ALA A 292 -0.21 -9.02 -20.42
N LEU A 293 -0.87 -9.23 -21.56
CA LEU A 293 -1.63 -8.19 -22.28
C LEU A 293 -2.71 -7.60 -21.37
N GLU A 294 -3.51 -8.44 -20.72
CA GLU A 294 -4.60 -8.01 -19.86
C GLU A 294 -4.09 -7.18 -18.66
N ALA A 295 -3.05 -7.68 -17.97
CA ALA A 295 -2.44 -6.97 -16.86
C ALA A 295 -1.85 -5.61 -17.27
N THR A 296 -1.15 -5.57 -18.41
CA THR A 296 -0.52 -4.35 -18.91
C THR A 296 -1.57 -3.35 -19.41
N ARG A 297 -2.63 -3.82 -20.10
CA ARG A 297 -3.76 -3.00 -20.53
C ARG A 297 -4.43 -2.33 -19.33
N HIS A 298 -4.74 -3.12 -18.29
CA HIS A 298 -5.35 -2.61 -17.07
C HIS A 298 -4.44 -1.56 -16.38
N ALA A 299 -3.13 -1.80 -16.32
CA ALA A 299 -2.18 -0.81 -15.80
C ALA A 299 -2.24 0.53 -16.54
N LEU A 300 -2.31 0.48 -17.87
CA LEU A 300 -2.37 1.67 -18.74
C LEU A 300 -3.74 2.35 -18.74
N GLU A 301 -4.83 1.63 -18.47
CA GLU A 301 -6.17 2.21 -18.26
C GLU A 301 -6.21 3.05 -16.98
N ILE A 302 -5.57 2.56 -15.90
CA ILE A 302 -5.48 3.31 -14.63
C ILE A 302 -4.50 4.50 -14.78
N ASP A 303 -3.36 4.29 -15.40
CA ASP A 303 -2.34 5.32 -15.61
C ASP A 303 -1.68 5.19 -16.98
N PRO A 304 -2.14 5.97 -17.97
CA PRO A 304 -1.61 5.92 -19.34
C PRO A 304 -0.11 6.22 -19.48
N ARG A 305 0.50 6.81 -18.43
CA ARG A 305 1.92 7.15 -18.41
C ARG A 305 2.74 6.28 -17.46
N VAL A 306 2.20 5.15 -17.00
CA VAL A 306 2.91 4.29 -16.05
C VAL A 306 4.24 3.77 -16.60
N LEU A 307 4.32 3.51 -17.92
CA LEU A 307 5.56 3.05 -18.58
C LEU A 307 6.66 4.14 -18.66
N GLU A 308 6.29 5.41 -18.55
CA GLU A 308 7.21 6.54 -18.59
C GLU A 308 7.77 6.87 -17.20
N LYS A 309 7.15 6.36 -16.13
CA LYS A 309 7.56 6.63 -14.76
C LYS A 309 8.80 5.84 -14.41
N VAL A 310 9.85 6.55 -13.99
CA VAL A 310 10.99 5.92 -13.34
C VAL A 310 10.54 5.34 -12.00
N ALA A 311 11.10 4.19 -11.62
CA ALA A 311 10.85 3.58 -10.31
C ALA A 311 10.99 4.62 -9.19
N GLY A 312 9.90 4.80 -8.42
CA GLY A 312 9.87 5.75 -7.31
C GLY A 312 10.69 5.25 -6.13
N PHE A 313 10.92 6.15 -5.17
CA PHE A 313 11.61 5.79 -3.93
C PHE A 313 10.76 4.77 -3.13
N GLY A 314 11.26 3.55 -3.03
CA GLY A 314 10.61 2.45 -2.29
C GLY A 314 9.85 1.44 -3.14
N THR A 315 9.58 1.73 -4.42
CA THR A 315 8.87 0.82 -5.31
C THR A 315 9.62 0.65 -6.63
N LEU A 316 9.82 -0.60 -7.05
CA LEU A 316 10.51 -0.92 -8.31
C LEU A 316 9.51 -1.19 -9.41
N ILE A 317 9.80 -0.69 -10.62
CA ILE A 317 9.10 -1.01 -11.86
C ILE A 317 10.00 -1.94 -12.66
N GLN A 318 9.42 -3.01 -13.18
CA GLN A 318 10.11 -3.98 -14.02
C GLN A 318 9.68 -3.82 -15.47
N THR A 319 10.63 -4.05 -16.36
CA THR A 319 10.34 -4.29 -17.78
C THR A 319 10.78 -5.70 -18.11
N SER A 320 10.15 -6.33 -19.11
CA SER A 320 10.59 -7.64 -19.55
C SER A 320 12.09 -7.62 -19.90
N ARG A 321 12.81 -8.63 -19.43
CA ARG A 321 14.26 -8.78 -19.66
C ARG A 321 14.60 -9.22 -21.05
N ARG A 322 13.64 -9.81 -21.76
CA ARG A 322 13.84 -10.34 -23.09
C ARG A 322 13.53 -9.28 -24.13
N SER A 323 14.46 -9.08 -25.05
CA SER A 323 14.15 -8.51 -26.34
C SER A 323 13.39 -9.59 -27.11
N ASP A 324 12.10 -9.73 -26.80
CA ASP A 324 11.21 -10.67 -27.46
C ASP A 324 10.33 -9.85 -28.42
N PRO A 325 10.47 -10.06 -29.74
CA PRO A 325 9.68 -9.32 -30.72
C PRO A 325 8.16 -9.48 -30.50
N THR A 326 7.75 -10.59 -29.87
CA THR A 326 6.35 -10.83 -29.50
C THR A 326 5.88 -9.84 -28.45
N VAL A 327 6.73 -9.46 -27.49
CA VAL A 327 6.41 -8.44 -26.47
C VAL A 327 6.13 -7.11 -27.12
N SER A 328 6.98 -6.67 -28.06
CA SER A 328 6.79 -5.41 -28.80
C SER A 328 5.49 -5.45 -29.64
N PHE A 329 5.14 -6.60 -30.24
CA PHE A 329 3.87 -6.78 -30.93
C PHE A 329 2.66 -6.64 -29.99
N TYR A 330 2.71 -7.19 -28.77
CA TYR A 330 1.62 -7.05 -27.80
C TYR A 330 1.50 -5.62 -27.27
N TYR A 331 2.60 -4.90 -27.05
CA TYR A 331 2.54 -3.47 -26.72
C TYR A 331 1.89 -2.64 -27.84
N ALA A 332 2.20 -2.96 -29.09
CA ALA A 332 1.55 -2.31 -30.23
C ALA A 332 0.03 -2.53 -30.22
N LYS A 333 -0.45 -3.74 -29.89
CA LYS A 333 -1.89 -4.04 -29.75
C LYS A 333 -2.53 -3.18 -28.67
N ILE A 334 -1.88 -3.04 -27.50
CA ILE A 334 -2.40 -2.22 -26.39
C ILE A 334 -2.58 -0.77 -26.83
N TYR A 335 -1.53 -0.17 -27.39
CA TYR A 335 -1.57 1.22 -27.82
C TYR A 335 -2.58 1.46 -28.95
N ALA A 336 -2.68 0.53 -29.90
CA ALA A 336 -3.69 0.61 -30.97
C ALA A 336 -5.12 0.57 -30.39
N ALA A 337 -5.39 -0.31 -29.43
CA ALA A 337 -6.69 -0.41 -28.76
C ALA A 337 -7.03 0.86 -27.95
N GLN A 338 -6.02 1.56 -27.43
CA GLN A 338 -6.18 2.85 -26.74
C GLN A 338 -6.29 4.05 -27.69
N GLY A 339 -6.15 3.84 -29.00
CA GLY A 339 -6.18 4.91 -30.00
C GLY A 339 -4.86 5.69 -30.15
N ASP A 340 -3.80 5.27 -29.44
CA ASP A 340 -2.46 5.86 -29.58
C ASP A 340 -1.74 5.25 -30.79
N LYS A 341 -2.07 5.79 -31.95
CA LYS A 341 -1.60 5.28 -33.24
C LYS A 341 -0.08 5.41 -33.41
N GLU A 342 0.50 6.49 -32.90
CA GLU A 342 1.93 6.77 -33.00
C GLU A 342 2.75 5.73 -32.24
N ARG A 343 2.41 5.48 -30.97
CA ARG A 343 3.09 4.46 -30.16
C ARG A 343 2.84 3.06 -30.72
N ALA A 344 1.63 2.76 -31.18
CA ALA A 344 1.32 1.47 -31.78
C ALA A 344 2.23 1.18 -32.99
N ILE A 345 2.39 2.13 -33.90
CA ILE A 345 3.28 2.01 -35.09
C ILE A 345 4.75 1.89 -34.65
N SER A 346 5.17 2.67 -33.67
CA SER A 346 6.53 2.61 -33.12
C SER A 346 6.86 1.21 -32.59
N TYR A 347 5.96 0.61 -31.80
CA TYR A 347 6.13 -0.74 -31.27
C TYR A 347 6.04 -1.83 -32.33
N LEU A 348 5.24 -1.65 -33.40
CA LEU A 348 5.24 -2.57 -34.56
C LEU A 348 6.58 -2.53 -35.30
N ASN A 349 7.13 -1.34 -35.55
CA ASN A 349 8.45 -1.23 -36.16
C ASN A 349 9.51 -1.90 -35.29
N ARG A 350 9.48 -1.65 -34.00
CA ARG A 350 10.37 -2.31 -33.03
C ARG A 350 10.23 -3.83 -33.07
N ALA A 351 9.01 -4.36 -33.13
CA ALA A 351 8.79 -5.81 -33.24
C ALA A 351 9.47 -6.38 -34.49
N LEU A 352 9.34 -5.70 -35.66
CA LEU A 352 10.01 -6.12 -36.89
C LEU A 352 11.54 -6.04 -36.78
N ASP A 353 12.06 -4.96 -36.18
CA ASP A 353 13.50 -4.78 -35.97
C ASP A 353 14.09 -5.83 -35.03
N GLU A 354 13.32 -6.27 -34.02
CA GLU A 354 13.64 -7.37 -33.09
C GLU A 354 13.44 -8.76 -33.72
N GLY A 355 12.91 -8.86 -34.93
CA GLY A 355 12.80 -10.11 -35.69
C GLY A 355 11.43 -10.80 -35.62
N PHE A 356 10.34 -10.08 -35.40
CA PHE A 356 8.98 -10.62 -35.47
C PHE A 356 8.66 -11.08 -36.91
N LYS A 357 8.30 -12.37 -37.05
CA LYS A 357 8.07 -13.03 -38.37
C LYS A 357 6.63 -13.46 -38.61
N GLU A 358 5.76 -13.33 -37.59
CA GLU A 358 4.34 -13.74 -37.72
C GLU A 358 3.51 -12.63 -38.40
N PHE A 359 3.88 -12.27 -39.63
CA PHE A 359 3.30 -11.12 -40.36
C PHE A 359 1.79 -11.23 -40.55
N ASP A 360 1.25 -12.45 -40.66
CA ASP A 360 -0.19 -12.66 -40.78
C ASP A 360 -0.95 -12.24 -39.51
N LYS A 361 -0.32 -12.33 -38.34
CA LYS A 361 -0.90 -11.78 -37.12
C LYS A 361 -1.02 -10.26 -37.18
N ILE A 362 -0.04 -9.57 -37.76
CA ILE A 362 -0.12 -8.11 -37.92
C ILE A 362 -1.27 -7.72 -38.86
N LYS A 363 -1.41 -8.46 -39.98
CA LYS A 363 -2.45 -8.21 -41.00
C LYS A 363 -3.85 -8.49 -40.52
N SER A 364 -4.02 -9.52 -39.68
CA SER A 364 -5.31 -9.99 -39.20
C SER A 364 -5.76 -9.39 -37.87
N GLU A 365 -4.87 -8.68 -37.14
CA GLU A 365 -5.18 -8.14 -35.82
C GLU A 365 -6.24 -7.03 -35.89
N PRO A 366 -7.41 -7.22 -35.24
CA PRO A 366 -8.49 -6.23 -35.29
C PRO A 366 -8.09 -4.85 -34.74
N ALA A 367 -7.21 -4.80 -33.72
CA ALA A 367 -6.76 -3.56 -33.12
C ALA A 367 -6.00 -2.65 -34.12
N PHE A 368 -5.34 -3.24 -35.14
CA PHE A 368 -4.57 -2.46 -36.12
C PHE A 368 -5.41 -1.94 -37.28
N LYS A 369 -6.71 -2.27 -37.37
CA LYS A 369 -7.58 -1.71 -38.40
C LYS A 369 -7.64 -0.17 -38.37
N ALA A 370 -7.57 0.41 -37.16
CA ALA A 370 -7.53 1.85 -36.97
C ALA A 370 -6.24 2.52 -37.50
N LEU A 371 -5.18 1.74 -37.76
CA LEU A 371 -3.90 2.23 -38.26
C LEU A 371 -3.83 2.21 -39.80
N ALA A 372 -4.79 1.57 -40.50
CA ALA A 372 -4.70 1.26 -41.91
C ALA A 372 -4.50 2.51 -42.84
N ALA A 373 -4.92 3.71 -42.42
CA ALA A 373 -4.76 4.94 -43.13
C ALA A 373 -3.50 5.74 -42.73
N GLU A 374 -2.76 5.28 -41.70
CA GLU A 374 -1.58 6.00 -41.23
C GLU A 374 -0.37 5.72 -42.10
N GLU A 375 0.33 6.78 -42.53
CA GLU A 375 1.51 6.70 -43.43
C GLU A 375 2.59 5.74 -42.83
N GLY A 376 2.83 5.81 -41.51
CA GLY A 376 3.80 4.93 -40.82
C GLY A 376 3.41 3.47 -40.88
N PHE A 377 2.11 3.15 -40.82
CA PHE A 377 1.62 1.78 -40.95
C PHE A 377 1.69 1.27 -42.40
N LEU A 378 1.40 2.11 -43.38
CA LEU A 378 1.55 1.76 -44.78
C LEU A 378 3.00 1.41 -45.10
N LYS A 379 3.97 2.24 -44.70
CA LYS A 379 5.41 1.95 -44.85
C LYS A 379 5.83 0.63 -44.16
N LEU A 380 5.25 0.34 -42.98
CA LEU A 380 5.50 -0.91 -42.28
C LEU A 380 4.96 -2.13 -43.08
N MET A 381 3.77 -2.00 -43.68
CA MET A 381 3.19 -3.05 -44.52
C MET A 381 4.01 -3.30 -45.80
N ASP A 382 4.58 -2.25 -46.41
CA ASP A 382 5.50 -2.37 -47.54
C ASP A 382 6.79 -3.11 -47.14
N ARG A 383 7.36 -2.83 -45.95
CA ARG A 383 8.50 -3.59 -45.40
C ARG A 383 8.18 -5.10 -45.23
N ILE A 384 7.00 -5.40 -44.71
CA ILE A 384 6.54 -6.79 -44.55
C ILE A 384 6.41 -7.47 -45.92
N ALA A 385 5.84 -6.80 -46.92
CA ALA A 385 5.68 -7.34 -48.25
C ALA A 385 7.05 -7.65 -48.91
N ALA A 386 7.99 -6.71 -48.83
CA ALA A 386 9.36 -6.90 -49.34
C ALA A 386 10.09 -8.07 -48.64
N SER A 387 9.96 -8.17 -47.34
CA SER A 387 10.58 -9.28 -46.56
C SER A 387 9.95 -10.64 -46.86
N SER A 388 8.66 -10.67 -47.21
CA SER A 388 7.96 -11.89 -47.61
C SER A 388 8.37 -12.35 -49.02
N ALA A 389 8.63 -11.43 -49.95
CA ALA A 389 9.06 -11.73 -51.31
C ALA A 389 10.50 -12.32 -51.37
N SER A 390 11.41 -11.79 -50.54
CA SER A 390 12.80 -12.33 -50.47
C SER A 390 12.87 -13.72 -49.93
N ASN A 391 12.03 -14.10 -48.95
CA ASN A 391 11.97 -15.47 -48.39
C ASN A 391 11.39 -16.54 -49.35
N THR A 392 10.72 -16.11 -50.40
CA THR A 392 10.18 -17.03 -51.43
C THR A 392 11.16 -17.33 -52.57
N GLN A 393 12.24 -16.55 -52.73
CA GLN A 393 13.28 -16.75 -53.76
C GLN A 393 14.42 -17.67 -53.28
N ASP A 394 14.55 -17.91 -51.97
CA ASP A 394 15.59 -18.77 -51.36
C ASP A 394 15.09 -20.19 -51.05
N LYS A 395 13.90 -20.58 -51.53
CA LYS A 395 13.38 -21.96 -51.50
C LYS A 395 13.25 -22.54 -52.89
#